data_7f43f6339414bc1b17ce6770c8124034
#
_entry.id   7f43f6339414bc1b17ce6770c8124034
#
_cell.length_a   1.000
_cell.length_b   1.000
_cell.length_c   1.000
_cell.angle_alpha   90.00
_cell.angle_beta   90.00
_cell.angle_gamma   90.00
#
_symmetry.space_group_name_H-M   'P 1'
#
loop_
_entity.id
_entity.type
_entity.pdbx_description
1 polymer ?
#
loop_
_entity_poly.entity_id
_entity_poly.type
_entity_poly.pdbx_seq_one_letter_code
_entity_poly.pdbx_strand_id
1 'polypeptide(L)'
;SIEGSITENDFENSMNKCLNILSECKSKNLSKFIVFKPSAVGRFSLYKKVSLQLDLDAKENDEWNRVVNRFNKICFEASKKNIMVLVDAEESWIQNAIDDLVYEMMKKYNKNKAVVFNTLQAYRRDRLEYLTNIHNNSSGNFKIGIKLVRGAYMEKERKRAIRYNYMSPICDDKIHTDKIFNNSLEYIIQNIDDFGLFIGSHNEKSNLLSTELLKKYKVNSDDDRIWFSQLYGMSDNISFSLANNGLSLIHISEPTRL
;
A
#
# COMPACT_ATOMS: atom_id res chain seq x y z
N SER A 1 -1.93 3.17 -11.52
CA SER A 1 -2.98 3.41 -10.50
C SER A 1 -4.14 4.21 -11.08
N ILE A 2 -5.33 4.11 -10.48
CA ILE A 2 -6.47 4.98 -10.80
C ILE A 2 -6.37 6.20 -9.91
N GLU A 3 -6.43 7.41 -10.48
CA GLU A 3 -6.30 8.71 -9.81
C GLU A 3 -7.04 9.82 -10.58
N GLY A 4 -7.12 11.03 -10.02
CA GLY A 4 -7.65 12.22 -10.70
C GLY A 4 -9.16 12.42 -10.59
N SER A 5 -9.82 11.79 -9.62
CA SER A 5 -11.26 11.96 -9.37
C SER A 5 -11.53 13.19 -8.49
N ILE A 6 -12.56 13.96 -8.84
CA ILE A 6 -12.93 15.21 -8.16
C ILE A 6 -14.39 15.21 -7.71
N THR A 7 -15.29 14.70 -8.54
CA THR A 7 -16.74 14.67 -8.29
C THR A 7 -17.20 13.30 -7.78
N GLU A 8 -18.40 13.26 -7.20
CA GLU A 8 -19.02 12.00 -6.77
C GLU A 8 -19.16 10.98 -7.92
N ASN A 9 -19.49 11.47 -9.11
CA ASN A 9 -19.57 10.64 -10.32
C ASN A 9 -18.20 10.09 -10.73
N ASP A 10 -17.13 10.90 -10.59
CA ASP A 10 -15.77 10.43 -10.86
C ASP A 10 -15.33 9.33 -9.89
N PHE A 11 -15.69 9.45 -8.60
CA PHE A 11 -15.41 8.42 -7.60
C PHE A 11 -16.12 7.10 -7.91
N GLU A 12 -17.40 7.15 -8.33
CA GLU A 12 -18.14 5.96 -8.78
C GLU A 12 -17.52 5.37 -10.05
N ASN A 13 -17.15 6.19 -11.03
CA ASN A 13 -16.50 5.75 -12.26
C ASN A 13 -15.14 5.10 -11.96
N SER A 14 -14.37 5.65 -11.04
CA SER A 14 -13.09 5.07 -10.61
C SER A 14 -13.25 3.73 -9.93
N MET A 15 -14.24 3.58 -9.04
CA MET A 15 -14.60 2.28 -8.48
C MET A 15 -14.99 1.30 -9.58
N ASN A 16 -15.86 1.69 -10.52
CA ASN A 16 -16.28 0.83 -11.61
C ASN A 16 -15.11 0.41 -12.52
N LYS A 17 -14.15 1.30 -12.78
CA LYS A 17 -12.90 0.93 -13.46
C LYS A 17 -12.13 -0.14 -12.70
N CYS A 18 -11.98 -0.02 -11.36
CA CYS A 18 -11.37 -1.06 -10.55
C CYS A 18 -12.09 -2.42 -10.71
N LEU A 19 -13.42 -2.41 -10.65
CA LEU A 19 -14.24 -3.63 -10.79
C LEU A 19 -14.11 -4.27 -12.17
N ASN A 20 -14.07 -3.47 -13.23
CA ASN A 20 -13.85 -3.94 -14.60
C ASN A 20 -12.45 -4.56 -14.76
N ILE A 21 -11.40 -3.89 -14.26
CA ILE A 21 -10.04 -4.45 -14.27
C ILE A 21 -9.98 -5.77 -13.51
N LEU A 22 -10.60 -5.88 -12.33
CA LEU A 22 -10.70 -7.14 -11.59
C LEU A 22 -11.35 -8.26 -12.38
N SER A 23 -12.39 -7.95 -13.16
CA SER A 23 -13.07 -8.92 -14.02
C SER A 23 -12.19 -9.35 -15.19
N GLU A 24 -11.50 -8.43 -15.83
CA GLU A 24 -10.56 -8.72 -16.91
C GLU A 24 -9.32 -9.50 -16.43
N CYS A 25 -8.75 -9.12 -15.30
CA CYS A 25 -7.64 -9.86 -14.71
C CYS A 25 -7.98 -11.32 -14.45
N LYS A 26 -9.19 -11.59 -13.94
CA LYS A 26 -9.65 -12.95 -13.71
C LYS A 26 -9.89 -13.72 -15.01
N SER A 27 -10.61 -13.12 -15.97
CA SER A 27 -11.01 -13.81 -17.22
C SER A 27 -9.83 -14.08 -18.15
N LYS A 28 -8.85 -13.15 -18.22
CA LYS A 28 -7.71 -13.23 -19.13
C LYS A 28 -6.41 -13.62 -18.45
N ASN A 29 -6.42 -13.89 -17.14
CA ASN A 29 -5.22 -14.16 -16.31
C ASN A 29 -4.10 -13.13 -16.49
N LEU A 30 -4.47 -11.83 -16.61
CA LEU A 30 -3.53 -10.76 -16.97
C LEU A 30 -2.68 -10.28 -15.80
N SER A 31 -3.25 -10.24 -14.60
CA SER A 31 -2.57 -9.74 -13.40
C SER A 31 -3.13 -10.38 -12.14
N LYS A 32 -2.28 -10.52 -11.13
CA LYS A 32 -2.65 -11.00 -9.79
C LYS A 32 -3.00 -9.87 -8.83
N PHE A 33 -2.92 -8.62 -9.26
CA PHE A 33 -3.18 -7.45 -8.41
C PHE A 33 -3.74 -6.26 -9.20
N ILE A 34 -4.42 -5.37 -8.46
CA ILE A 34 -4.79 -4.03 -8.91
C ILE A 34 -4.27 -3.00 -7.92
N VAL A 35 -4.11 -1.77 -8.38
CA VAL A 35 -3.62 -0.65 -7.57
C VAL A 35 -4.55 0.54 -7.73
N PHE A 36 -4.95 1.18 -6.63
CA PHE A 36 -5.67 2.45 -6.69
C PHE A 36 -5.26 3.40 -5.58
N LYS A 37 -5.44 4.71 -5.81
CA LYS A 37 -5.27 5.75 -4.80
C LYS A 37 -6.59 6.01 -4.07
N PRO A 38 -6.58 6.20 -2.76
CA PRO A 38 -7.77 6.59 -1.98
C PRO A 38 -8.49 7.82 -2.54
N SER A 39 -7.73 8.84 -2.97
CA SER A 39 -8.30 10.05 -3.60
C SER A 39 -9.04 9.80 -4.91
N ALA A 40 -8.89 8.63 -5.53
CA ALA A 40 -9.66 8.24 -6.70
C ALA A 40 -11.10 7.81 -6.36
N VAL A 41 -11.39 7.44 -5.12
CA VAL A 41 -12.68 6.91 -4.68
C VAL A 41 -13.34 7.71 -3.55
N GLY A 42 -12.74 8.86 -3.19
CA GLY A 42 -13.28 9.75 -2.18
C GLY A 42 -12.57 11.10 -2.14
N ARG A 43 -13.28 12.11 -1.66
CA ARG A 43 -12.80 13.49 -1.61
C ARG A 43 -11.64 13.66 -0.63
N PHE A 44 -10.54 14.21 -1.09
CA PHE A 44 -9.32 14.41 -0.33
C PHE A 44 -9.53 15.20 0.98
N SER A 45 -10.34 16.26 0.96
CA SER A 45 -10.64 17.05 2.15
C SER A 45 -11.45 16.29 3.19
N LEU A 46 -12.24 15.29 2.78
CA LEU A 46 -12.97 14.42 3.71
C LEU A 46 -12.05 13.46 4.43
N TYR A 47 -11.13 12.79 3.71
CA TYR A 47 -10.08 11.98 4.34
C TYR A 47 -9.27 12.79 5.35
N LYS A 48 -8.97 14.07 5.03
CA LYS A 48 -8.25 14.96 5.94
C LYS A 48 -9.06 15.21 7.23
N LYS A 49 -10.37 15.51 7.13
CA LYS A 49 -11.23 15.70 8.32
C LYS A 49 -11.25 14.45 9.19
N VAL A 50 -11.46 13.28 8.58
CA VAL A 50 -11.48 12.00 9.29
C VAL A 50 -10.12 11.71 9.93
N SER A 51 -9.02 11.92 9.22
CA SER A 51 -7.66 11.73 9.75
C SER A 51 -7.34 12.63 10.94
N LEU A 52 -7.96 13.82 11.02
CA LEU A 52 -7.82 14.77 12.10
C LEU A 52 -8.88 14.57 13.21
N GLN A 53 -9.74 13.56 13.08
CA GLN A 53 -10.83 13.25 13.99
C GLN A 53 -11.76 14.47 14.22
N LEU A 54 -12.00 15.25 13.17
CA LEU A 54 -12.91 16.38 13.20
C LEU A 54 -14.35 15.91 12.99
N ASP A 55 -15.30 16.61 13.61
CA ASP A 55 -16.72 16.32 13.43
C ASP A 55 -17.15 16.47 11.97
N LEU A 56 -17.88 15.48 11.49
CA LEU A 56 -18.50 15.47 10.18
C LEU A 56 -19.97 15.90 10.31
N ASP A 57 -20.42 16.77 9.44
CA ASP A 57 -21.86 17.03 9.32
C ASP A 57 -22.61 15.84 8.70
N ALA A 58 -23.94 15.90 8.63
CA ALA A 58 -24.76 14.81 8.10
C ALA A 58 -24.40 14.44 6.65
N LYS A 59 -24.12 15.44 5.81
CA LYS A 59 -23.75 15.21 4.40
C LYS A 59 -22.37 14.58 4.29
N GLU A 60 -21.42 15.02 5.10
CA GLU A 60 -20.08 14.47 5.16
C GLU A 60 -20.06 13.03 5.70
N ASN A 61 -20.92 12.73 6.69
CA ASN A 61 -21.12 11.36 7.16
C ASN A 61 -21.66 10.44 6.05
N ASP A 62 -22.66 10.89 5.31
CA ASP A 62 -23.18 10.15 4.15
C ASP A 62 -22.10 9.96 3.07
N GLU A 63 -21.31 10.99 2.81
CA GLU A 63 -20.18 10.91 1.85
C GLU A 63 -19.13 9.91 2.34
N TRP A 64 -18.78 9.92 3.64
CA TRP A 64 -17.83 8.96 4.21
C TRP A 64 -18.35 7.52 4.12
N ASN A 65 -19.63 7.30 4.39
CA ASN A 65 -20.24 6.00 4.20
C ASN A 65 -20.15 5.50 2.75
N ARG A 66 -20.28 6.39 1.76
CA ARG A 66 -20.07 6.03 0.35
C ARG A 66 -18.60 5.66 0.07
N VAL A 67 -17.63 6.38 0.65
CA VAL A 67 -16.21 6.01 0.55
C VAL A 67 -15.97 4.61 1.12
N VAL A 68 -16.43 4.34 2.34
CA VAL A 68 -16.32 3.00 2.97
C VAL A 68 -16.94 1.92 2.10
N ASN A 69 -18.11 2.20 1.51
CA ASN A 69 -18.80 1.25 0.63
C ASN A 69 -18.01 0.97 -0.66
N ARG A 70 -17.36 1.97 -1.26
CA ARG A 70 -16.51 1.79 -2.45
C ARG A 70 -15.29 0.91 -2.14
N PHE A 71 -14.59 1.18 -1.04
CA PHE A 71 -13.49 0.32 -0.58
C PHE A 71 -13.97 -1.12 -0.36
N ASN A 72 -15.07 -1.27 0.38
CA ASN A 72 -15.63 -2.57 0.67
C ASN A 72 -15.98 -3.35 -0.61
N LYS A 73 -16.59 -2.69 -1.59
CA LYS A 73 -16.98 -3.30 -2.86
C LYS A 73 -15.77 -3.75 -3.69
N ILE A 74 -14.75 -2.91 -3.79
CA ILE A 74 -13.50 -3.26 -4.49
C ILE A 74 -12.81 -4.45 -3.80
N CYS A 75 -12.63 -4.39 -2.48
CA CYS A 75 -11.95 -5.45 -1.72
C CYS A 75 -12.75 -6.76 -1.71
N PHE A 76 -14.08 -6.70 -1.65
CA PHE A 76 -14.95 -7.86 -1.74
C PHE A 76 -14.81 -8.59 -3.09
N GLU A 77 -14.93 -7.85 -4.20
CA GLU A 77 -14.79 -8.45 -5.53
C GLU A 77 -13.39 -9.00 -5.79
N ALA A 78 -12.36 -8.32 -5.27
CA ALA A 78 -10.99 -8.81 -5.36
C ALA A 78 -10.79 -10.12 -4.57
N SER A 79 -11.31 -10.19 -3.35
CA SER A 79 -11.23 -11.41 -2.52
C SER A 79 -11.91 -12.61 -3.17
N LYS A 80 -13.09 -12.41 -3.77
CA LYS A 80 -13.80 -13.47 -4.53
C LYS A 80 -13.01 -13.97 -5.74
N LYS A 81 -12.25 -13.09 -6.38
CA LYS A 81 -11.47 -13.40 -7.58
C LYS A 81 -10.06 -13.87 -7.26
N ASN A 82 -9.66 -13.81 -6.00
CA ASN A 82 -8.30 -14.08 -5.53
C ASN A 82 -7.26 -13.19 -6.21
N ILE A 83 -7.57 -11.88 -6.33
CA ILE A 83 -6.72 -10.84 -6.89
C ILE A 83 -6.37 -9.87 -5.75
N MET A 84 -5.10 -9.52 -5.61
CA MET A 84 -4.63 -8.60 -4.59
C MET A 84 -5.03 -7.15 -4.92
N VAL A 85 -5.37 -6.39 -3.88
CA VAL A 85 -5.64 -4.95 -3.94
C VAL A 85 -4.55 -4.22 -3.19
N LEU A 86 -3.80 -3.39 -3.88
CA LEU A 86 -2.79 -2.52 -3.31
C LEU A 86 -3.37 -1.11 -3.19
N VAL A 87 -3.59 -0.63 -1.98
CA VAL A 87 -4.05 0.73 -1.71
C VAL A 87 -2.83 1.62 -1.56
N ASP A 88 -2.64 2.57 -2.49
CA ASP A 88 -1.51 3.47 -2.46
C ASP A 88 -1.63 4.47 -1.30
N ALA A 89 -0.52 4.72 -0.62
CA ALA A 89 -0.43 5.81 0.34
C ALA A 89 -0.25 7.14 -0.38
N GLU A 90 -0.83 8.16 0.19
CA GLU A 90 -0.72 9.53 -0.30
C GLU A 90 -0.09 10.43 0.79
N GLU A 91 -0.52 11.67 0.94
CA GLU A 91 0.05 12.58 1.92
C GLU A 91 -0.30 12.19 3.37
N SER A 92 0.60 12.50 4.30
CA SER A 92 0.48 12.08 5.70
C SER A 92 -0.79 12.57 6.40
N TRP A 93 -1.30 13.74 6.01
CA TRP A 93 -2.48 14.36 6.65
C TRP A 93 -3.83 13.75 6.25
N ILE A 94 -3.83 12.77 5.33
CA ILE A 94 -5.00 11.94 5.01
C ILE A 94 -4.77 10.47 5.38
N GLN A 95 -3.52 10.10 5.74
CA GLN A 95 -3.11 8.72 5.83
C GLN A 95 -3.76 7.97 6.99
N ASN A 96 -4.04 8.63 8.13
CA ASN A 96 -4.63 7.93 9.27
C ASN A 96 -6.01 7.34 8.92
N ALA A 97 -6.87 8.13 8.25
CA ALA A 97 -8.18 7.65 7.80
C ALA A 97 -8.05 6.47 6.80
N ILE A 98 -7.01 6.50 5.96
CA ILE A 98 -6.72 5.44 5.00
C ILE A 98 -6.20 4.19 5.73
N ASP A 99 -5.27 4.35 6.66
CA ASP A 99 -4.71 3.27 7.47
C ASP A 99 -5.83 2.51 8.21
N ASP A 100 -6.74 3.24 8.87
CA ASP A 100 -7.87 2.67 9.59
C ASP A 100 -8.84 1.94 8.65
N LEU A 101 -9.18 2.57 7.53
CA LEU A 101 -10.10 2.00 6.55
C LEU A 101 -9.54 0.72 5.91
N VAL A 102 -8.28 0.73 5.53
CA VAL A 102 -7.61 -0.44 4.94
C VAL A 102 -7.44 -1.54 5.98
N TYR A 103 -7.15 -1.20 7.25
CA TYR A 103 -7.09 -2.17 8.33
C TYR A 103 -8.43 -2.90 8.53
N GLU A 104 -9.55 -2.17 8.51
CA GLU A 104 -10.88 -2.79 8.55
C GLU A 104 -11.18 -3.68 7.33
N MET A 105 -10.68 -3.33 6.14
CA MET A 105 -10.78 -4.20 4.96
C MET A 105 -9.91 -5.46 5.11
N MET A 106 -8.71 -5.36 5.68
CA MET A 106 -7.88 -6.53 6.00
C MET A 106 -8.58 -7.47 6.98
N LYS A 107 -9.17 -6.95 8.05
CA LYS A 107 -9.96 -7.74 9.02
C LYS A 107 -11.06 -8.55 8.35
N LYS A 108 -11.70 -7.99 7.33
CA LYS A 108 -12.79 -8.65 6.59
C LYS A 108 -12.28 -9.69 5.61
N TYR A 109 -11.25 -9.38 4.84
CA TYR A 109 -10.92 -10.11 3.60
C TYR A 109 -9.61 -10.89 3.64
N ASN A 110 -8.69 -10.59 4.56
CA ASN A 110 -7.39 -11.27 4.68
C ASN A 110 -7.42 -12.48 5.65
N LYS A 111 -8.44 -13.33 5.59
CA LYS A 111 -8.59 -14.42 6.58
C LYS A 111 -7.49 -15.48 6.49
N ASN A 112 -7.26 -16.04 5.32
CA ASN A 112 -6.29 -17.11 5.11
C ASN A 112 -5.00 -16.60 4.47
N LYS A 113 -5.10 -15.54 3.66
CA LYS A 113 -3.97 -14.89 3.00
C LYS A 113 -4.24 -13.40 2.82
N ALA A 114 -3.19 -12.63 2.59
CA ALA A 114 -3.31 -11.22 2.30
C ALA A 114 -3.87 -11.01 0.88
N VAL A 115 -5.02 -10.35 0.80
CA VAL A 115 -5.67 -9.89 -0.44
C VAL A 115 -5.67 -8.37 -0.50
N VAL A 116 -5.86 -7.71 0.64
CA VAL A 116 -5.84 -6.25 0.77
C VAL A 116 -4.53 -5.83 1.39
N PHE A 117 -3.86 -4.87 0.75
CA PHE A 117 -2.55 -4.36 1.15
C PHE A 117 -2.60 -2.85 1.37
N ASN A 118 -2.07 -2.42 2.51
CA ASN A 118 -1.78 -1.02 2.76
C ASN A 118 -0.37 -0.67 2.30
N THR A 119 -0.15 0.56 1.83
CA THR A 119 1.18 1.04 1.46
C THR A 119 1.84 1.73 2.64
N LEU A 120 2.99 1.20 3.07
CA LEU A 120 3.82 1.76 4.13
C LEU A 120 4.96 2.57 3.52
N GLN A 121 4.95 3.89 3.74
CA GLN A 121 5.96 4.83 3.25
C GLN A 121 7.05 5.02 4.31
N ALA A 122 8.20 4.33 4.14
CA ALA A 122 9.28 4.26 5.13
C ALA A 122 10.01 5.60 5.39
N TYR A 123 9.79 6.63 4.56
CA TYR A 123 10.31 7.97 4.83
C TYR A 123 9.61 8.66 6.01
N ARG A 124 8.46 8.15 6.49
CA ARG A 124 7.79 8.64 7.70
C ARG A 124 8.36 7.96 8.94
N ARG A 125 8.62 8.76 9.98
CA ARG A 125 9.25 8.32 11.24
C ARG A 125 8.44 7.31 12.03
N ASP A 126 7.10 7.38 11.92
CA ASP A 126 6.14 6.59 12.69
C ASP A 126 5.83 5.21 12.09
N ARG A 127 6.37 4.87 10.90
CA ARG A 127 5.88 3.71 10.16
C ARG A 127 6.29 2.36 10.73
N LEU A 128 7.45 2.26 11.37
CA LEU A 128 7.86 1.01 12.01
C LEU A 128 6.98 0.72 13.26
N GLU A 129 6.71 1.76 14.05
CA GLU A 129 5.79 1.65 15.20
C GLU A 129 4.37 1.30 14.74
N TYR A 130 3.85 1.98 13.72
CA TYR A 130 2.56 1.64 13.12
C TYR A 130 2.50 0.16 12.70
N LEU A 131 3.52 -0.35 12.00
CA LEU A 131 3.61 -1.73 11.55
C LEU A 131 3.53 -2.72 12.72
N THR A 132 4.32 -2.49 13.78
CA THR A 132 4.32 -3.35 14.96
C THR A 132 2.98 -3.30 15.70
N ASN A 133 2.36 -2.12 15.79
CA ASN A 133 1.08 -1.95 16.46
C ASN A 133 -0.06 -2.68 15.73
N ILE A 134 -0.15 -2.58 14.39
CA ILE A 134 -1.18 -3.31 13.63
C ILE A 134 -0.97 -4.83 13.70
N HIS A 135 0.28 -5.30 13.76
CA HIS A 135 0.58 -6.72 13.93
C HIS A 135 0.12 -7.22 15.29
N ASN A 136 0.50 -6.53 16.37
CA ASN A 136 0.06 -6.88 17.71
C ASN A 136 -1.46 -6.89 17.84
N ASN A 137 -2.13 -5.89 17.24
CA ASN A 137 -3.60 -5.77 17.28
C ASN A 137 -4.30 -6.83 16.41
N SER A 138 -3.65 -7.38 15.41
CA SER A 138 -4.24 -8.44 14.57
C SER A 138 -4.41 -9.74 15.32
N SER A 139 -3.53 -9.99 16.32
CA SER A 139 -3.55 -11.19 17.17
C SER A 139 -3.66 -12.51 16.37
N GLY A 140 -3.14 -12.55 15.15
CA GLY A 140 -3.22 -13.71 14.25
C GLY A 140 -4.61 -13.99 13.65
N ASN A 141 -5.61 -13.12 13.90
CA ASN A 141 -6.99 -13.35 13.42
C ASN A 141 -7.16 -13.14 11.89
N PHE A 142 -6.22 -12.46 11.26
CA PHE A 142 -6.17 -12.20 9.82
C PHE A 142 -4.75 -11.86 9.38
N LYS A 143 -4.48 -11.94 8.08
CA LYS A 143 -3.16 -11.63 7.51
C LYS A 143 -3.04 -10.14 7.17
N ILE A 144 -1.86 -9.57 7.42
CA ILE A 144 -1.57 -8.16 7.18
C ILE A 144 -0.89 -8.03 5.82
N GLY A 145 -1.51 -7.31 4.88
CA GLY A 145 -0.92 -7.02 3.58
C GLY A 145 -0.16 -5.69 3.61
N ILE A 146 1.14 -5.70 3.34
CA ILE A 146 1.97 -4.49 3.29
C ILE A 146 2.67 -4.35 1.93
N LYS A 147 2.46 -3.19 1.29
CA LYS A 147 3.29 -2.70 0.20
C LYS A 147 4.32 -1.74 0.81
N LEU A 148 5.57 -2.19 0.90
CA LEU A 148 6.66 -1.42 1.50
C LEU A 148 7.38 -0.57 0.44
N VAL A 149 7.34 0.74 0.61
CA VAL A 149 7.99 1.73 -0.27
C VAL A 149 8.72 2.79 0.54
N ARG A 150 9.60 3.57 -0.11
CA ARG A 150 10.26 4.70 0.58
C ARG A 150 9.32 5.89 0.77
N GLY A 151 8.56 6.24 -0.23
CA GLY A 151 7.60 7.35 -0.24
C GLY A 151 7.82 8.31 -1.41
N ALA A 152 6.76 9.03 -1.81
CA ALA A 152 6.75 9.83 -3.03
C ALA A 152 6.44 11.33 -2.80
N TYR A 153 6.05 11.75 -1.59
CA TYR A 153 5.53 13.11 -1.35
C TYR A 153 6.45 13.98 -0.47
N MET A 154 7.73 13.63 -0.36
CA MET A 154 8.67 14.25 0.59
C MET A 154 8.71 15.78 0.52
N GLU A 155 8.77 16.36 -0.68
CA GLU A 155 8.79 17.83 -0.83
C GLU A 155 7.48 18.48 -0.38
N LYS A 156 6.34 17.87 -0.72
CA LYS A 156 5.01 18.34 -0.31
C LYS A 156 4.87 18.33 1.21
N GLU A 157 5.32 17.27 1.84
CA GLU A 157 5.31 17.10 3.30
C GLU A 157 6.17 18.18 3.99
N ARG A 158 7.41 18.38 3.52
CA ARG A 158 8.31 19.37 4.08
C ARG A 158 7.80 20.79 3.89
N LYS A 159 7.31 21.15 2.68
CA LYS A 159 6.71 22.45 2.40
C LYS A 159 5.51 22.74 3.30
N ARG A 160 4.65 21.71 3.52
CA ARG A 160 3.51 21.83 4.40
C ARG A 160 3.91 22.02 5.86
N ALA A 161 4.90 21.26 6.36
CA ALA A 161 5.38 21.37 7.72
C ALA A 161 5.92 22.79 8.01
N ILE A 162 6.70 23.35 7.08
CA ILE A 162 7.17 24.75 7.17
C ILE A 162 5.99 25.73 7.17
N ARG A 163 5.07 25.59 6.22
CA ARG A 163 3.91 26.49 6.07
C ARG A 163 3.03 26.56 7.31
N TYR A 164 2.83 25.46 7.98
CA TYR A 164 1.94 25.35 9.14
C TYR A 164 2.68 25.21 10.47
N ASN A 165 4.01 25.41 10.47
CA ASN A 165 4.89 25.42 11.63
C ASN A 165 4.69 24.18 12.54
N TYR A 166 4.80 22.98 11.97
CA TYR A 166 4.82 21.75 12.73
C TYR A 166 6.02 20.87 12.34
N MET A 167 6.37 19.94 13.24
CA MET A 167 7.47 19.00 12.99
C MET A 167 7.14 18.09 11.79
N SER A 168 8.00 18.09 10.77
CA SER A 168 7.80 17.23 9.59
C SER A 168 7.73 15.75 9.99
N PRO A 169 6.73 14.99 9.51
CA PRO A 169 6.67 13.55 9.77
C PRO A 169 7.74 12.76 9.00
N ILE A 170 8.43 13.42 8.07
CA ILE A 170 9.41 12.80 7.17
C ILE A 170 10.78 12.75 7.84
N CYS A 171 11.51 11.66 7.65
CA CYS A 171 12.90 11.51 8.08
C CYS A 171 13.78 12.65 7.55
N ASP A 172 14.79 13.04 8.34
CA ASP A 172 15.66 14.16 7.98
C ASP A 172 16.48 13.84 6.74
N ASP A 173 16.91 12.58 6.63
CA ASP A 173 17.78 12.11 5.57
C ASP A 173 17.39 10.72 5.01
N LYS A 174 18.12 10.33 3.98
CA LYS A 174 17.97 9.03 3.33
C LYS A 174 18.39 7.87 4.23
N ILE A 175 19.35 8.06 5.12
CA ILE A 175 19.88 7.00 5.99
C ILE A 175 18.79 6.54 6.97
N HIS A 176 18.07 7.49 7.57
CA HIS A 176 16.94 7.17 8.45
C HIS A 176 15.78 6.50 7.69
N THR A 177 15.49 6.97 6.46
CA THR A 177 14.49 6.32 5.60
C THR A 177 14.88 4.88 5.28
N ASP A 178 16.13 4.65 4.89
CA ASP A 178 16.66 3.32 4.59
C ASP A 178 16.63 2.41 5.83
N LYS A 179 16.92 2.95 7.02
CA LYS A 179 16.83 2.22 8.29
C LYS A 179 15.40 1.76 8.59
N ILE A 180 14.42 2.65 8.46
CA ILE A 180 13.00 2.28 8.67
C ILE A 180 12.56 1.26 7.63
N PHE A 181 12.93 1.44 6.35
CA PHE A 181 12.62 0.49 5.29
C PHE A 181 13.19 -0.90 5.60
N ASN A 182 14.49 -0.98 5.92
CA ASN A 182 15.17 -2.23 6.16
C ASN A 182 14.69 -2.93 7.44
N ASN A 183 14.42 -2.18 8.52
CA ASN A 183 13.86 -2.74 9.75
C ASN A 183 12.42 -3.24 9.54
N SER A 184 11.60 -2.51 8.78
CA SER A 184 10.25 -2.96 8.44
C SER A 184 10.27 -4.22 7.57
N LEU A 185 11.20 -4.27 6.60
CA LEU A 185 11.41 -5.43 5.75
C LEU A 185 11.79 -6.68 6.58
N GLU A 186 12.79 -6.55 7.47
CA GLU A 186 13.21 -7.64 8.33
C GLU A 186 12.09 -8.09 9.27
N TYR A 187 11.38 -7.15 9.89
CA TYR A 187 10.24 -7.45 10.77
C TYR A 187 9.16 -8.25 10.06
N ILE A 188 8.80 -7.86 8.83
CA ILE A 188 7.77 -8.56 8.05
C ILE A 188 8.24 -9.96 7.65
N ILE A 189 9.48 -10.11 7.15
CA ILE A 189 10.00 -11.41 6.72
C ILE A 189 10.16 -12.36 7.91
N GLN A 190 10.58 -11.86 9.07
CA GLN A 190 10.67 -12.65 10.30
C GLN A 190 9.30 -13.20 10.76
N ASN A 191 8.23 -12.47 10.49
CA ASN A 191 6.85 -12.81 10.87
C ASN A 191 5.98 -13.12 9.65
N ILE A 192 6.57 -13.68 8.59
CA ILE A 192 5.91 -13.81 7.27
C ILE A 192 4.62 -14.64 7.31
N ASP A 193 4.46 -15.50 8.31
CA ASP A 193 3.24 -16.29 8.47
C ASP A 193 2.01 -15.42 8.76
N ASP A 194 2.20 -14.20 9.26
CA ASP A 194 1.13 -13.24 9.51
C ASP A 194 1.03 -12.14 8.44
N PHE A 195 1.95 -12.14 7.47
CA PHE A 195 2.03 -11.08 6.48
C PHE A 195 1.92 -11.56 5.02
N GLY A 196 1.49 -10.62 4.15
CA GLY A 196 1.80 -10.60 2.74
C GLY A 196 2.62 -9.34 2.44
N LEU A 197 3.67 -9.46 1.65
CA LEU A 197 4.65 -8.41 1.42
C LEU A 197 4.80 -8.07 -0.07
N PHE A 198 4.67 -6.78 -0.37
CA PHE A 198 4.98 -6.19 -1.67
C PHE A 198 6.16 -5.24 -1.50
N ILE A 199 7.33 -5.56 -2.07
CA ILE A 199 8.56 -4.78 -1.94
C ILE A 199 8.67 -3.85 -3.14
N GLY A 200 8.38 -2.55 -2.96
CA GLY A 200 8.52 -1.52 -4.00
C GLY A 200 9.83 -0.75 -3.85
N SER A 201 10.91 -1.20 -4.49
CA SER A 201 12.22 -0.57 -4.33
C SER A 201 13.10 -0.72 -5.57
N HIS A 202 13.77 0.39 -5.95
CA HIS A 202 14.87 0.43 -6.92
C HIS A 202 16.24 0.45 -6.24
N ASN A 203 16.30 0.34 -4.91
CA ASN A 203 17.55 0.36 -4.17
C ASN A 203 18.15 -1.04 -4.14
N GLU A 204 19.30 -1.20 -4.82
CA GLU A 204 20.02 -2.47 -4.96
C GLU A 204 20.37 -3.09 -3.60
N LYS A 205 20.85 -2.27 -2.64
CA LYS A 205 21.22 -2.76 -1.30
C LYS A 205 20.02 -3.33 -0.55
N SER A 206 18.83 -2.70 -0.65
CA SER A 206 17.63 -3.21 0.01
C SER A 206 17.08 -4.46 -0.69
N ASN A 207 17.22 -4.57 -2.01
CA ASN A 207 16.85 -5.79 -2.74
C ASN A 207 17.80 -6.96 -2.40
N LEU A 208 19.12 -6.68 -2.28
CA LEU A 208 20.08 -7.67 -1.81
C LEU A 208 19.76 -8.10 -0.36
N LEU A 209 19.53 -7.16 0.53
CA LEU A 209 19.12 -7.43 1.91
C LEU A 209 17.86 -8.31 1.94
N SER A 210 16.88 -8.07 1.07
CA SER A 210 15.68 -8.90 0.99
C SER A 210 16.03 -10.36 0.75
N THR A 211 16.94 -10.65 -0.18
CA THR A 211 17.38 -12.02 -0.50
C THR A 211 18.14 -12.67 0.65
N GLU A 212 18.96 -11.90 1.36
CA GLU A 212 19.68 -12.36 2.54
C GLU A 212 18.73 -12.70 3.70
N LEU A 213 17.72 -11.86 3.93
CA LEU A 213 16.69 -12.07 4.94
C LEU A 213 15.84 -13.31 4.63
N LEU A 214 15.46 -13.53 3.37
CA LEU A 214 14.74 -14.74 2.97
C LEU A 214 15.55 -16.00 3.31
N LYS A 215 16.83 -16.02 3.02
CA LYS A 215 17.73 -17.13 3.38
C LYS A 215 17.85 -17.27 4.91
N LYS A 216 18.06 -16.16 5.64
CA LYS A 216 18.21 -16.13 7.10
C LYS A 216 16.99 -16.75 7.81
N TYR A 217 15.79 -16.39 7.36
CA TYR A 217 14.53 -16.85 7.95
C TYR A 217 13.94 -18.10 7.27
N LYS A 218 14.70 -18.72 6.34
CA LYS A 218 14.31 -19.96 5.63
C LYS A 218 12.99 -19.83 4.87
N VAL A 219 12.74 -18.67 4.30
CA VAL A 219 11.60 -18.42 3.42
C VAL A 219 12.02 -18.73 1.98
N ASN A 220 11.20 -19.50 1.27
CA ASN A 220 11.48 -19.89 -0.11
C ASN A 220 11.46 -18.65 -1.04
N SER A 221 12.31 -18.66 -2.07
CA SER A 221 12.37 -17.57 -3.05
C SER A 221 11.07 -17.43 -3.88
N ASP A 222 10.33 -18.51 -4.06
CA ASP A 222 9.05 -18.58 -4.77
C ASP A 222 7.82 -18.47 -3.86
N ASP A 223 8.01 -18.04 -2.61
CA ASP A 223 6.91 -17.86 -1.65
C ASP A 223 5.87 -16.88 -2.21
N ASP A 224 4.63 -17.33 -2.34
CA ASP A 224 3.53 -16.57 -2.95
C ASP A 224 3.00 -15.42 -2.07
N ARG A 225 3.55 -15.26 -0.86
CA ARG A 225 3.27 -14.15 0.05
C ARG A 225 4.19 -12.94 -0.20
N ILE A 226 5.27 -13.11 -0.99
CA ILE A 226 6.28 -12.07 -1.21
C ILE A 226 6.40 -11.74 -2.70
N TRP A 227 6.28 -10.45 -3.00
CA TRP A 227 6.33 -9.90 -4.36
C TRP A 227 7.33 -8.76 -4.43
N PHE A 228 8.16 -8.76 -5.45
CA PHE A 228 9.03 -7.64 -5.78
C PHE A 228 8.38 -6.82 -6.88
N SER A 229 8.38 -5.51 -6.73
CA SER A 229 7.84 -4.60 -7.74
C SER A 229 8.83 -3.49 -8.06
N GLN A 230 9.01 -3.26 -9.36
CA GLN A 230 9.85 -2.17 -9.88
C GLN A 230 9.08 -1.42 -10.96
N LEU A 231 9.38 -0.13 -11.13
CA LEU A 231 8.85 0.65 -12.26
C LEU A 231 9.48 0.15 -13.56
N TYR A 232 8.67 -0.05 -14.58
CA TYR A 232 9.10 -0.51 -15.88
C TYR A 232 10.18 0.42 -16.46
N GLY A 233 11.26 -0.14 -16.97
CA GLY A 233 12.39 0.62 -17.52
C GLY A 233 13.35 1.22 -16.49
N MET A 234 13.15 0.96 -15.18
CA MET A 234 14.07 1.37 -14.12
C MET A 234 14.72 0.13 -13.50
N SER A 235 16.07 0.13 -13.45
CA SER A 235 16.86 -0.93 -12.78
C SER A 235 16.65 -2.35 -13.34
N ASP A 236 16.65 -2.51 -14.65
CA ASP A 236 16.49 -3.81 -15.32
C ASP A 236 17.54 -4.85 -14.87
N ASN A 237 18.77 -4.41 -14.54
CA ASN A 237 19.81 -5.26 -13.96
C ASN A 237 19.38 -5.92 -12.63
N ILE A 238 18.67 -5.18 -11.77
CA ILE A 238 18.13 -5.71 -10.51
C ILE A 238 17.01 -6.69 -10.82
N SER A 239 16.13 -6.37 -11.78
CA SER A 239 15.04 -7.24 -12.22
C SER A 239 15.56 -8.59 -12.70
N PHE A 240 16.57 -8.60 -13.54
CA PHE A 240 17.20 -9.84 -14.02
C PHE A 240 17.87 -10.63 -12.89
N SER A 241 18.53 -9.94 -11.96
CA SER A 241 19.17 -10.61 -10.80
C SER A 241 18.13 -11.25 -9.88
N LEU A 242 17.02 -10.58 -9.58
CA LEU A 242 15.93 -11.12 -8.76
C LEU A 242 15.24 -12.31 -9.45
N ALA A 243 14.93 -12.19 -10.73
CA ALA A 243 14.32 -13.27 -11.52
C ALA A 243 15.23 -14.51 -11.60
N ASN A 244 16.54 -14.33 -11.82
CA ASN A 244 17.52 -15.43 -11.84
C ASN A 244 17.65 -16.15 -10.48
N ASN A 245 17.28 -15.49 -9.38
CA ASN A 245 17.20 -16.10 -8.05
C ASN A 245 15.83 -16.72 -7.74
N GLY A 246 14.93 -16.83 -8.73
CA GLY A 246 13.61 -17.46 -8.59
C GLY A 246 12.57 -16.62 -7.85
N LEU A 247 12.79 -15.30 -7.71
CA LEU A 247 11.90 -14.40 -6.98
C LEU A 247 10.73 -13.92 -7.86
N SER A 248 9.55 -13.81 -7.27
CA SER A 248 8.36 -13.27 -7.93
C SER A 248 8.50 -11.78 -8.18
N LEU A 249 8.73 -11.39 -9.43
CA LEU A 249 8.94 -10.00 -9.84
C LEU A 249 7.79 -9.48 -10.70
N ILE A 250 7.40 -8.22 -10.45
CA ILE A 250 6.38 -7.51 -11.22
C ILE A 250 6.92 -6.14 -11.64
N HIS A 251 6.70 -5.78 -12.92
CA HIS A 251 6.93 -4.43 -13.41
C HIS A 251 5.64 -3.61 -13.34
N ILE A 252 5.68 -2.50 -12.63
CA ILE A 252 4.57 -1.54 -12.54
C ILE A 252 4.87 -0.40 -13.51
N SER A 253 3.98 -0.13 -14.46
CA SER A 253 4.03 1.08 -15.27
C SER A 253 3.47 2.27 -14.48
N GLU A 254 4.13 3.43 -14.56
CA GLU A 254 3.49 4.67 -14.13
C GLU A 254 2.24 4.93 -15.00
N PRO A 255 1.17 5.50 -14.39
CA PRO A 255 0.03 5.93 -15.20
C PRO A 255 0.52 6.98 -16.19
N THR A 256 0.32 6.73 -17.47
CA THR A 256 0.50 7.75 -18.50
C THR A 256 -0.40 8.93 -18.11
N ARG A 257 0.22 10.08 -17.86
CA ARG A 257 -0.53 11.34 -17.77
C ARG A 257 -1.08 11.59 -19.18
N LEU A 258 -2.37 11.41 -19.33
CA LEU A 258 -3.15 11.91 -20.48
C LEU A 258 -3.51 13.37 -20.22
#